data_7a0a76eb966025eed13591c36b674e69
#
_entry.id   7a0a76eb966025eed13591c36b674e69
#
_cell.length_a   1.000
_cell.length_b   1.000
_cell.length_c   1.000
_cell.angle_alpha   90.00
_cell.angle_beta   90.00
_cell.angle_gamma   90.00
#
_symmetry.space_group_name_H-M   'P 1'
#
loop_
_entity.id
_entity.type
_entity.pdbx_description
1 polymer ?
#
loop_
_entity_poly.entity_id
_entity_poly.type
_entity_poly.pdbx_seq_one_letter_code
_entity_poly.pdbx_strand_id
1 'polypeptide(L)'
;MESTEYAGLRVLIIDDFPNFRTALAKNMHTLGFRHINSVSSGSEALSICRKNHYDIIFSDYNLGNGKNGQQLLEEIRYLKLCKLSDLFVLISADTSRDVVMASYDCEPNDYLTKPITGKTLEQRIRRLLAKRQELSPVYTAIDDANLDKAIRLLEELLNANSRYSVDCQKLLGDLYLRQNKYELAEDLYKTVLSSRELDWAKVGLANVELAYGQYGIAASSLDVIIDDHPSYLKAYDSLSDACVSLGDNDRLQKVLEKAALASPMSIGRQKTLADICLVNGDVASAIKAYKKTIKYGANSHYDNVDNHLNLARAITKIYDEDVDAASGATLDAIHLLNNIDAKYEVSDAQKIQATLLNSQINALNGNKKVSSDLFNQAQKLMSQAEERDVEVEVEHVNALIAGGKNSEAKDVIDEMLIYYKNNQSALEKIDFLLEEPVSIKGKKIIGTINKKGIDYYKSKDFEKSIEYFHKAQKKYPRYIGLKLNFVQALISSIKDDGYNKDYIEKTRSTFKVIERYVSPKNDKYPRYKQLNSMFHQAAQQAEYQERTRINKEKQHD
;
A
#
# COMPACT_ATOMS: atom_id res chain seq x y z
N MET A 1 31.72 33.75 28.27
CA MET A 1 30.57 33.33 29.12
C MET A 1 29.99 32.10 28.48
N GLU A 2 30.16 30.91 29.11
CA GLU A 2 29.49 29.70 28.63
C GLU A 2 27.98 29.92 28.77
N SER A 3 27.28 29.81 27.64
CA SER A 3 25.82 29.91 27.62
C SER A 3 25.25 28.72 28.41
N THR A 4 24.67 28.98 29.57
CA THR A 4 24.00 27.96 30.41
C THR A 4 22.63 27.60 29.86
N GLU A 5 22.22 28.19 28.75
CA GLU A 5 20.89 28.08 28.15
C GLU A 5 20.52 26.64 27.79
N TYR A 6 21.48 25.80 27.35
CA TYR A 6 21.21 24.44 26.88
C TYR A 6 21.71 23.36 27.83
N ALA A 7 22.21 23.76 29.02
CA ALA A 7 22.85 22.85 29.98
C ALA A 7 21.91 21.75 30.52
N GLY A 8 20.60 22.02 30.56
CA GLY A 8 19.59 21.06 31.03
C GLY A 8 19.06 20.11 29.95
N LEU A 9 19.33 20.39 28.67
CA LEU A 9 18.82 19.57 27.58
C LEU A 9 19.65 18.31 27.37
N ARG A 10 18.97 17.19 27.08
CA ARG A 10 19.57 15.88 26.85
C ARG A 10 19.68 15.61 25.36
N VAL A 11 20.86 15.28 24.90
CA VAL A 11 21.18 14.99 23.51
C VAL A 11 21.53 13.52 23.32
N LEU A 12 20.98 12.89 22.29
CA LEU A 12 21.38 11.56 21.83
C LEU A 12 22.00 11.68 20.44
N ILE A 13 23.18 11.10 20.26
CA ILE A 13 23.89 11.03 18.98
C ILE A 13 23.96 9.56 18.54
N ILE A 14 23.49 9.28 17.33
CA ILE A 14 23.39 7.93 16.79
C ILE A 14 24.10 7.92 15.43
N ASP A 15 25.22 7.19 15.36
CA ASP A 15 26.03 7.11 14.14
C ASP A 15 26.95 5.90 14.28
N ASP A 16 27.18 5.10 13.26
CA ASP A 16 28.06 3.92 13.31
C ASP A 16 29.55 4.29 13.32
N PHE A 17 29.92 5.52 12.89
CA PHE A 17 31.30 6.00 12.87
C PHE A 17 31.71 6.69 14.19
N PRO A 18 32.62 6.09 15.00
CA PRO A 18 33.03 6.64 16.29
C PRO A 18 33.61 8.06 16.19
N ASN A 19 34.38 8.33 15.15
CA ASN A 19 35.02 9.65 14.97
C ASN A 19 33.99 10.74 14.74
N PHE A 20 32.91 10.47 13.99
CA PHE A 20 31.84 11.43 13.78
C PHE A 20 31.08 11.69 15.08
N ARG A 21 30.73 10.63 15.85
CA ARG A 21 30.08 10.78 17.15
C ARG A 21 30.88 11.68 18.09
N THR A 22 32.20 11.43 18.19
CA THR A 22 33.11 12.23 19.03
C THR A 22 33.17 13.70 18.57
N ALA A 23 33.27 13.95 17.27
CA ALA A 23 33.31 15.30 16.72
C ALA A 23 31.98 16.05 16.95
N LEU A 24 30.85 15.39 16.75
CA LEU A 24 29.54 15.96 16.99
C LEU A 24 29.30 16.26 18.47
N ALA A 25 29.67 15.33 19.36
CA ALA A 25 29.59 15.54 20.81
C ALA A 25 30.45 16.72 21.27
N LYS A 26 31.67 16.87 20.73
CA LYS A 26 32.54 18.03 21.00
C LYS A 26 31.88 19.35 20.58
N ASN A 27 31.28 19.38 19.40
CA ASN A 27 30.54 20.57 18.92
C ASN A 27 29.36 20.89 19.85
N MET A 28 28.60 19.87 20.30
CA MET A 28 27.49 20.06 21.25
C MET A 28 27.99 20.62 22.60
N HIS A 29 29.11 20.10 23.13
CA HIS A 29 29.71 20.64 24.35
C HIS A 29 30.12 22.12 24.18
N THR A 30 30.68 22.48 23.02
CA THR A 30 31.05 23.88 22.72
C THR A 30 29.80 24.78 22.68
N LEU A 31 28.64 24.28 22.31
CA LEU A 31 27.36 24.99 22.32
C LEU A 31 26.72 25.09 23.70
N GLY A 32 27.28 24.41 24.74
CA GLY A 32 26.82 24.47 26.12
C GLY A 32 25.97 23.29 26.59
N PHE A 33 25.79 22.25 25.75
CA PHE A 33 25.10 21.01 26.18
C PHE A 33 25.99 20.21 27.14
N ARG A 34 25.41 19.71 28.25
CA ARG A 34 26.14 18.94 29.27
C ARG A 34 25.77 17.46 29.28
N HIS A 35 24.55 17.13 28.86
CA HIS A 35 24.03 15.75 28.92
C HIS A 35 23.98 15.17 27.50
N ILE A 36 25.06 14.53 27.09
CA ILE A 36 25.22 13.95 25.76
C ILE A 36 25.48 12.45 25.88
N ASN A 37 24.62 11.65 25.28
CA ASN A 37 24.82 10.22 25.10
C ASN A 37 25.11 9.94 23.61
N SER A 38 25.90 8.90 23.35
CA SER A 38 26.14 8.46 21.98
C SER A 38 26.09 6.94 21.86
N VAL A 39 25.51 6.45 20.77
CA VAL A 39 25.37 5.03 20.46
C VAL A 39 25.68 4.75 19.01
N SER A 40 25.95 3.50 18.69
CA SER A 40 26.41 3.08 17.37
C SER A 40 25.31 2.51 16.46
N SER A 41 24.13 2.21 16.98
CA SER A 41 23.09 1.52 16.25
C SER A 41 21.68 1.99 16.63
N GLY A 42 20.72 1.78 15.73
CA GLY A 42 19.30 2.05 15.99
C GLY A 42 18.72 1.19 17.12
N SER A 43 19.18 -0.04 17.29
CA SER A 43 18.72 -0.94 18.37
C SER A 43 19.18 -0.45 19.75
N GLU A 44 20.42 0.00 19.87
CA GLU A 44 20.91 0.64 21.10
C GLU A 44 20.14 1.92 21.40
N ALA A 45 19.90 2.74 20.36
CA ALA A 45 19.12 3.97 20.48
C ALA A 45 17.73 3.72 21.04
N LEU A 46 16.99 2.74 20.49
CA LEU A 46 15.67 2.36 21.03
C LEU A 46 15.74 1.88 22.48
N SER A 47 16.74 1.06 22.81
CA SER A 47 16.92 0.56 24.17
C SER A 47 17.11 1.67 25.20
N ILE A 48 17.89 2.71 24.85
CA ILE A 48 18.08 3.84 25.76
C ILE A 48 16.94 4.85 25.74
N CYS A 49 16.26 5.07 24.61
CA CYS A 49 15.07 5.91 24.52
C CYS A 49 13.89 5.35 25.34
N ARG A 50 13.79 4.03 25.50
CA ARG A 50 12.80 3.42 26.40
C ARG A 50 13.04 3.73 27.88
N LYS A 51 14.28 4.01 28.27
CA LYS A 51 14.70 4.26 29.67
C LYS A 51 14.87 5.73 29.98
N ASN A 52 15.15 6.53 28.98
CA ASN A 52 15.51 7.93 29.12
C ASN A 52 14.82 8.78 28.06
N HIS A 53 14.43 9.98 28.45
CA HIS A 53 13.94 11.00 27.53
C HIS A 53 15.11 11.81 26.95
N TYR A 54 15.03 12.17 25.68
CA TYR A 54 15.99 13.05 24.99
C TYR A 54 15.25 14.18 24.29
N ASP A 55 15.77 15.40 24.50
CA ASP A 55 15.22 16.62 23.90
C ASP A 55 15.64 16.80 22.46
N ILE A 56 16.81 16.26 22.10
CA ILE A 56 17.36 16.31 20.75
C ILE A 56 18.00 14.98 20.41
N ILE A 57 17.61 14.43 19.26
CA ILE A 57 18.17 13.19 18.73
C ILE A 57 18.79 13.50 17.36
N PHE A 58 20.09 13.26 17.23
CA PHE A 58 20.80 13.26 15.95
C PHE A 58 21.00 11.83 15.52
N SER A 59 20.54 11.47 14.34
CA SER A 59 20.71 10.12 13.79
C SER A 59 21.32 10.17 12.40
N ASP A 60 22.37 9.40 12.18
CA ASP A 60 22.76 9.09 10.82
C ASP A 60 21.62 8.35 10.11
N TYR A 61 21.47 8.62 8.82
CA TYR A 61 20.53 7.88 7.97
C TYR A 61 20.96 6.42 7.84
N ASN A 62 22.25 6.17 7.59
CA ASN A 62 22.80 4.83 7.44
C ASN A 62 23.52 4.40 8.72
N LEU A 63 22.91 3.50 9.48
CA LEU A 63 23.44 2.99 10.73
C LEU A 63 24.09 1.58 10.59
N GLY A 64 24.51 1.23 9.37
CA GLY A 64 25.10 -0.08 9.09
C GLY A 64 24.06 -1.20 9.09
N ASN A 65 24.35 -2.29 9.80
CA ASN A 65 23.45 -3.43 9.88
C ASN A 65 22.27 -3.14 10.82
N GLY A 66 21.05 -3.40 10.36
CA GLY A 66 19.82 -3.24 11.14
C GLY A 66 18.93 -2.08 10.65
N LYS A 67 18.38 -1.31 11.60
CA LYS A 67 17.52 -0.16 11.30
C LYS A 67 18.33 1.02 10.81
N ASN A 68 17.84 1.71 9.77
CA ASN A 68 18.36 3.01 9.38
C ASN A 68 17.73 4.15 10.21
N GLY A 69 18.24 5.38 10.03
CA GLY A 69 17.78 6.55 10.81
C GLY A 69 16.32 6.92 10.54
N GLN A 70 15.79 6.68 9.34
CA GLN A 70 14.38 6.86 9.01
C GLN A 70 13.50 5.88 9.77
N GLN A 71 13.80 4.59 9.67
CA GLN A 71 13.08 3.53 10.39
C GLN A 71 13.12 3.73 11.91
N LEU A 72 14.24 4.24 12.40
CA LEU A 72 14.39 4.58 13.82
C LEU A 72 13.44 5.72 14.22
N LEU A 73 13.36 6.79 13.43
CA LEU A 73 12.44 7.91 13.69
C LEU A 73 10.98 7.45 13.67
N GLU A 74 10.59 6.66 12.68
CA GLU A 74 9.25 6.10 12.57
C GLU A 74 8.90 5.24 13.78
N GLU A 75 9.84 4.39 14.23
CA GLU A 75 9.63 3.50 15.38
C GLU A 75 9.60 4.25 16.72
N ILE A 76 10.46 5.26 16.91
CA ILE A 76 10.44 6.13 18.09
C ILE A 76 9.07 6.82 18.20
N ARG A 77 8.51 7.30 17.10
CA ARG A 77 7.18 7.92 17.08
C ARG A 77 6.06 6.91 17.29
N TYR A 78 6.12 5.76 16.63
CA TYR A 78 5.16 4.66 16.81
C TYR A 78 5.06 4.21 18.25
N LEU A 79 6.21 4.04 18.91
CA LEU A 79 6.31 3.65 20.32
C LEU A 79 6.09 4.82 21.30
N LYS A 80 5.86 6.05 20.80
CA LYS A 80 5.68 7.27 21.61
C LYS A 80 6.83 7.52 22.58
N LEU A 81 8.07 7.26 22.15
CA LEU A 81 9.28 7.45 22.96
C LEU A 81 9.82 8.90 22.90
N CYS A 82 9.23 9.76 22.11
CA CYS A 82 9.52 11.19 22.04
C CYS A 82 8.23 12.01 22.16
N LYS A 83 8.34 13.24 22.67
CA LYS A 83 7.28 14.24 22.70
C LYS A 83 7.23 14.98 21.37
N LEU A 84 6.13 15.66 21.07
CA LEU A 84 6.03 16.51 19.89
C LEU A 84 7.03 17.69 19.91
N SER A 85 7.42 18.13 21.11
CA SER A 85 8.42 19.18 21.29
C SER A 85 9.86 18.72 21.08
N ASP A 86 10.13 17.40 21.02
CA ASP A 86 11.49 16.90 20.88
C ASP A 86 11.95 16.99 19.43
N LEU A 87 13.24 17.23 19.27
CA LEU A 87 13.83 17.44 17.96
C LEU A 87 14.50 16.15 17.46
N PHE A 88 14.15 15.72 16.28
CA PHE A 88 14.83 14.63 15.57
C PHE A 88 15.48 15.18 14.30
N VAL A 89 16.81 15.10 14.23
CA VAL A 89 17.59 15.58 13.11
C VAL A 89 18.26 14.41 12.41
N LEU A 90 17.90 14.21 11.15
CA LEU A 90 18.57 13.23 10.31
C LEU A 90 19.85 13.81 9.71
N ILE A 91 20.89 13.01 9.68
CA ILE A 91 22.19 13.35 9.11
C ILE A 91 22.52 12.29 8.05
N SER A 92 23.01 12.70 6.88
CA SER A 92 23.38 11.72 5.83
C SER A 92 24.53 12.22 4.97
N ALA A 93 25.35 11.30 4.50
CA ALA A 93 26.28 11.52 3.42
C ALA A 93 25.63 11.28 2.04
N ASP A 94 24.51 10.58 2.00
CA ASP A 94 23.76 10.28 0.78
C ASP A 94 22.81 11.44 0.44
N THR A 95 23.01 12.01 -0.74
CA THR A 95 22.20 13.10 -1.29
C THR A 95 21.31 12.64 -2.43
N SER A 96 21.18 11.30 -2.61
CA SER A 96 20.28 10.75 -3.63
C SER A 96 18.85 11.20 -3.40
N ARG A 97 18.13 11.42 -4.50
CA ARG A 97 16.74 11.85 -4.43
C ARG A 97 15.88 10.91 -3.58
N ASP A 98 16.07 9.61 -3.72
CA ASP A 98 15.26 8.60 -3.04
C ASP A 98 15.41 8.68 -1.52
N VAL A 99 16.64 8.83 -1.01
CA VAL A 99 16.95 8.98 0.42
C VAL A 99 16.41 10.30 0.96
N VAL A 100 16.57 11.39 0.21
CA VAL A 100 16.06 12.71 0.60
C VAL A 100 14.52 12.66 0.66
N MET A 101 13.85 12.11 -0.36
CA MET A 101 12.38 12.02 -0.37
C MET A 101 11.86 11.10 0.73
N ALA A 102 12.51 9.97 0.98
CA ALA A 102 12.16 9.07 2.08
C ALA A 102 12.33 9.75 3.45
N SER A 103 13.37 10.56 3.60
CA SER A 103 13.57 11.36 4.81
C SER A 103 12.48 12.42 5.01
N TYR A 104 12.01 13.06 3.93
CA TYR A 104 10.89 14.00 4.01
C TYR A 104 9.58 13.32 4.38
N ASP A 105 9.35 12.06 3.97
CA ASP A 105 8.16 11.29 4.33
C ASP A 105 7.99 11.12 5.84
N CYS A 106 9.08 10.90 6.56
CA CYS A 106 9.01 10.75 8.02
C CYS A 106 9.10 12.09 8.78
N GLU A 107 9.14 13.23 8.07
CA GLU A 107 9.07 14.58 8.65
C GLU A 107 10.02 14.80 9.86
N PRO A 108 11.35 14.62 9.71
CA PRO A 108 12.29 15.01 10.75
C PRO A 108 12.26 16.54 10.93
N ASN A 109 12.67 17.00 12.09
CA ASN A 109 12.71 18.45 12.36
C ASN A 109 13.76 19.17 11.50
N ASP A 110 14.84 18.48 11.09
CA ASP A 110 15.81 18.95 10.09
C ASP A 110 16.53 17.76 9.43
N TYR A 111 17.11 18.03 8.25
CA TYR A 111 17.95 17.10 7.50
C TYR A 111 19.29 17.77 7.19
N LEU A 112 20.39 17.15 7.60
CA LEU A 112 21.74 17.69 7.44
C LEU A 112 22.58 16.76 6.56
N THR A 113 23.28 17.35 5.58
CA THR A 113 24.20 16.59 4.71
C THR A 113 25.63 16.67 5.24
N LYS A 114 26.32 15.52 5.29
CA LYS A 114 27.76 15.47 5.60
C LYS A 114 28.58 15.98 4.39
N PRO A 115 29.68 16.72 4.57
CA PRO A 115 30.28 17.15 5.85
C PRO A 115 29.57 18.36 6.49
N ILE A 116 29.46 18.36 7.82
CA ILE A 116 28.80 19.43 8.58
C ILE A 116 29.87 20.27 9.29
N THR A 117 29.86 21.57 9.04
CA THR A 117 30.74 22.49 9.79
C THR A 117 30.12 22.86 11.13
N GLY A 118 30.96 23.13 12.15
CA GLY A 118 30.48 23.58 13.46
C GLY A 118 29.57 24.81 13.38
N LYS A 119 29.89 25.76 12.49
CA LYS A 119 29.08 26.97 12.27
C LYS A 119 27.68 26.65 11.69
N THR A 120 27.63 25.79 10.70
CA THR A 120 26.33 25.36 10.11
C THR A 120 25.47 24.64 11.15
N LEU A 121 26.08 23.73 11.92
CA LEU A 121 25.41 23.01 12.99
C LEU A 121 24.85 23.96 14.04
N GLU A 122 25.66 24.91 14.52
CA GLU A 122 25.22 25.92 15.48
C GLU A 122 24.02 26.71 14.99
N GLN A 123 24.06 27.22 13.76
CA GLN A 123 22.97 28.01 13.18
C GLN A 123 21.68 27.20 13.11
N ARG A 124 21.77 25.94 12.68
CA ARG A 124 20.60 25.04 12.59
C ARG A 124 20.00 24.75 13.96
N ILE A 125 20.83 24.38 14.93
CA ILE A 125 20.39 24.06 16.29
C ILE A 125 19.75 25.28 16.96
N ARG A 126 20.37 26.46 16.87
CA ARG A 126 19.80 27.70 17.44
C ARG A 126 18.42 27.99 16.87
N ARG A 127 18.25 27.82 15.55
CA ARG A 127 16.94 27.99 14.88
C ARG A 127 15.90 26.99 15.38
N LEU A 128 16.27 25.71 15.48
CA LEU A 128 15.36 24.65 15.93
C LEU A 128 14.97 24.85 17.41
N LEU A 129 15.91 25.16 18.27
CA LEU A 129 15.65 25.41 19.70
C LEU A 129 14.79 26.65 19.92
N ALA A 130 15.02 27.71 19.18
CA ALA A 130 14.18 28.92 19.27
C ALA A 130 12.73 28.62 18.83
N LYS A 131 12.53 27.83 17.77
CA LYS A 131 11.20 27.36 17.36
C LYS A 131 10.58 26.47 18.43
N ARG A 132 11.34 25.50 18.96
CA ARG A 132 10.90 24.61 20.03
C ARG A 132 10.46 25.41 21.25
N GLN A 133 11.24 26.39 21.69
CA GLN A 133 10.94 27.19 22.86
C GLN A 133 9.60 27.92 22.73
N GLU A 134 9.33 28.53 21.56
CA GLU A 134 8.09 29.27 21.30
C GLU A 134 6.87 28.35 21.19
N LEU A 135 7.01 27.18 20.51
CA LEU A 135 5.90 26.25 20.26
C LEU A 135 5.73 25.17 21.35
N SER A 136 6.67 25.04 22.31
CA SER A 136 6.60 24.00 23.35
C SER A 136 5.31 23.98 24.15
N PRO A 137 4.71 25.13 24.55
CA PRO A 137 3.42 25.12 25.26
C PRO A 137 2.29 24.53 24.41
N VAL A 138 2.32 24.78 23.09
CA VAL A 138 1.36 24.22 22.13
C VAL A 138 1.53 22.69 22.03
N TYR A 139 2.76 22.24 21.81
CA TYR A 139 3.05 20.80 21.71
C TYR A 139 2.69 20.05 23.00
N THR A 140 2.98 20.64 24.17
CA THR A 140 2.59 20.07 25.46
C THR A 140 1.06 19.95 25.56
N ALA A 141 0.32 20.96 25.14
CA ALA A 141 -1.14 20.91 25.16
C ALA A 141 -1.70 19.83 24.21
N ILE A 142 -1.04 19.58 23.07
CA ILE A 142 -1.40 18.51 22.12
C ILE A 142 -1.07 17.14 22.71
N ASP A 143 0.13 16.97 23.32
CA ASP A 143 0.55 15.72 23.97
C ASP A 143 -0.39 15.36 25.14
N ASP A 144 -0.88 16.38 25.87
CA ASP A 144 -1.88 16.23 26.94
C ASP A 144 -3.33 16.04 26.42
N ALA A 145 -3.52 15.90 25.09
CA ALA A 145 -4.81 15.82 24.43
C ALA A 145 -5.75 17.01 24.69
N ASN A 146 -5.22 18.15 25.15
CA ASN A 146 -5.96 19.39 25.38
C ASN A 146 -5.95 20.29 24.13
N LEU A 147 -6.67 19.85 23.08
CA LEU A 147 -6.66 20.51 21.78
C LEU A 147 -7.22 21.95 21.83
N ASP A 148 -8.20 22.23 22.69
CA ASP A 148 -8.75 23.59 22.85
C ASP A 148 -7.72 24.56 23.45
N LYS A 149 -6.89 24.09 24.37
CA LYS A 149 -5.76 24.89 24.88
C LYS A 149 -4.72 25.12 23.81
N ALA A 150 -4.40 24.10 23.02
CA ALA A 150 -3.45 24.21 21.92
C ALA A 150 -3.91 25.23 20.87
N ILE A 151 -5.18 25.21 20.50
CA ILE A 151 -5.80 26.19 19.57
C ILE A 151 -5.65 27.60 20.11
N ARG A 152 -6.08 27.87 21.36
CA ARG A 152 -5.96 29.21 21.95
C ARG A 152 -4.53 29.73 21.96
N LEU A 153 -3.56 28.88 22.32
CA LEU A 153 -2.14 29.25 22.31
C LEU A 153 -1.63 29.60 20.91
N LEU A 154 -2.09 28.88 19.88
CA LEU A 154 -1.75 29.17 18.48
C LEU A 154 -2.35 30.49 18.01
N GLU A 155 -3.61 30.76 18.36
CA GLU A 155 -4.29 32.03 18.06
C GLU A 155 -3.58 33.21 18.75
N GLU A 156 -3.16 33.07 20.01
CA GLU A 156 -2.36 34.05 20.74
C GLU A 156 -1.02 34.33 20.04
N LEU A 157 -0.30 33.29 19.61
CA LEU A 157 0.96 33.42 18.88
C LEU A 157 0.78 34.13 17.52
N LEU A 158 -0.31 33.83 16.81
CA LEU A 158 -0.63 34.49 15.54
C LEU A 158 -0.96 35.97 15.75
N ASN A 159 -1.76 36.31 16.77
CA ASN A 159 -2.10 37.67 17.13
C ASN A 159 -0.86 38.48 17.57
N ALA A 160 0.13 37.80 18.18
CA ALA A 160 1.41 38.42 18.55
C ALA A 160 2.40 38.52 17.37
N ASN A 161 2.00 38.23 16.15
CA ASN A 161 2.85 38.23 14.95
C ASN A 161 4.11 37.35 15.10
N SER A 162 3.96 36.13 15.63
CA SER A 162 5.06 35.18 15.76
C SER A 162 5.85 35.05 14.45
N ARG A 163 7.17 35.00 14.55
CA ARG A 163 8.03 34.68 13.39
C ARG A 163 7.80 33.27 12.82
N TYR A 164 7.14 32.39 13.57
CA TYR A 164 6.73 31.04 13.17
C TYR A 164 5.25 30.97 12.77
N SER A 165 4.68 32.09 12.30
CA SER A 165 3.27 32.21 11.91
C SER A 165 2.83 31.10 10.92
N VAL A 166 3.69 30.74 9.95
CA VAL A 166 3.39 29.65 9.00
C VAL A 166 3.27 28.31 9.70
N ASP A 167 4.14 28.01 10.66
CA ASP A 167 4.06 26.76 11.44
C ASP A 167 2.83 26.77 12.35
N CYS A 168 2.51 27.92 12.96
CA CYS A 168 1.30 28.09 13.76
C CYS A 168 0.03 27.88 12.91
N GLN A 169 -0.04 28.45 11.70
CA GLN A 169 -1.16 28.31 10.80
C GLN A 169 -1.35 26.85 10.36
N LYS A 170 -0.27 26.13 10.04
CA LYS A 170 -0.33 24.70 9.71
C LYS A 170 -0.90 23.87 10.84
N LEU A 171 -0.35 24.04 12.05
CA LEU A 171 -0.84 23.32 13.24
C LEU A 171 -2.29 23.68 13.57
N LEU A 172 -2.66 24.95 13.47
CA LEU A 172 -4.02 25.42 13.75
C LEU A 172 -5.03 24.81 12.78
N GLY A 173 -4.71 24.81 11.48
CA GLY A 173 -5.55 24.19 10.46
C GLY A 173 -5.77 22.69 10.70
N ASP A 174 -4.68 21.95 11.03
CA ASP A 174 -4.76 20.52 11.36
C ASP A 174 -5.61 20.28 12.64
N LEU A 175 -5.47 21.14 13.65
CA LEU A 175 -6.26 21.03 14.89
C LEU A 175 -7.75 21.35 14.66
N TYR A 176 -8.08 22.33 13.83
CA TYR A 176 -9.46 22.61 13.45
C TYR A 176 -10.08 21.41 12.73
N LEU A 177 -9.38 20.78 11.78
CA LEU A 177 -9.86 19.56 11.11
C LEU A 177 -10.08 18.40 12.10
N ARG A 178 -9.14 18.16 13.02
CA ARG A 178 -9.25 17.12 14.05
C ARG A 178 -10.42 17.33 15.02
N GLN A 179 -10.80 18.59 15.24
CA GLN A 179 -11.95 18.94 16.09
C GLN A 179 -13.26 19.14 15.33
N ASN A 180 -13.29 18.79 14.03
CA ASN A 180 -14.43 18.99 13.13
C ASN A 180 -14.89 20.47 13.03
N LYS A 181 -13.98 21.43 13.27
CA LYS A 181 -14.22 22.87 13.12
C LYS A 181 -13.91 23.28 11.67
N TYR A 182 -14.66 22.71 10.73
CA TYR A 182 -14.34 22.79 9.30
C TYR A 182 -14.41 24.20 8.74
N GLU A 183 -15.40 25.02 9.18
CA GLU A 183 -15.55 26.41 8.76
C GLU A 183 -14.33 27.24 9.15
N LEU A 184 -13.80 27.05 10.37
CA LEU A 184 -12.60 27.77 10.83
C LEU A 184 -11.35 27.33 10.06
N ALA A 185 -11.25 26.04 9.75
CA ALA A 185 -10.15 25.53 8.92
C ALA A 185 -10.22 26.12 7.50
N GLU A 186 -11.40 26.16 6.90
CA GLU A 186 -11.64 26.72 5.58
C GLU A 186 -11.25 28.19 5.49
N ASP A 187 -11.74 29.01 6.45
CA ASP A 187 -11.44 30.45 6.52
C ASP A 187 -9.94 30.71 6.72
N LEU A 188 -9.27 29.90 7.56
CA LEU A 188 -7.84 29.98 7.76
C LEU A 188 -7.07 29.72 6.45
N TYR A 189 -7.38 28.61 5.76
CA TYR A 189 -6.68 28.28 4.52
C TYR A 189 -6.97 29.27 3.40
N LYS A 190 -8.20 29.74 3.24
CA LYS A 190 -8.54 30.82 2.28
C LYS A 190 -7.81 32.12 2.59
N THR A 191 -7.71 32.50 3.85
CA THR A 191 -6.95 33.68 4.28
C THR A 191 -5.47 33.56 3.92
N VAL A 192 -4.86 32.39 4.16
CA VAL A 192 -3.47 32.14 3.76
C VAL A 192 -3.32 32.22 2.24
N LEU A 193 -4.20 31.57 1.49
CA LEU A 193 -4.14 31.52 0.03
C LEU A 193 -4.40 32.87 -0.63
N SER A 194 -5.15 33.79 0.02
CA SER A 194 -5.35 35.16 -0.48
C SER A 194 -4.06 35.98 -0.48
N SER A 195 -3.09 35.61 0.35
CA SER A 195 -1.81 36.30 0.47
C SER A 195 -0.67 35.61 -0.28
N ARG A 196 -0.66 34.28 -0.32
CA ARG A 196 0.37 33.45 -0.96
C ARG A 196 -0.19 32.12 -1.39
N GLU A 197 0.15 31.68 -2.60
CA GLU A 197 -0.12 30.32 -3.07
C GLU A 197 0.84 29.33 -2.40
N LEU A 198 0.37 28.63 -1.37
CA LEU A 198 1.15 27.67 -0.61
C LEU A 198 0.51 26.28 -0.70
N ASP A 199 1.25 25.28 -1.16
CA ASP A 199 0.74 23.91 -1.38
C ASP A 199 0.12 23.29 -0.14
N TRP A 200 0.71 23.53 1.03
CA TRP A 200 0.17 23.03 2.28
C TRP A 200 -1.24 23.58 2.60
N ALA A 201 -1.51 24.83 2.23
CA ALA A 201 -2.82 25.45 2.43
C ALA A 201 -3.81 24.98 1.36
N LYS A 202 -3.36 24.76 0.12
CA LYS A 202 -4.18 24.13 -0.94
C LYS A 202 -4.60 22.70 -0.54
N VAL A 203 -3.67 21.88 -0.05
CA VAL A 203 -3.99 20.53 0.47
C VAL A 203 -4.88 20.61 1.71
N GLY A 204 -4.62 21.57 2.61
CA GLY A 204 -5.48 21.81 3.76
C GLY A 204 -6.93 22.12 3.37
N LEU A 205 -7.15 22.95 2.35
CA LEU A 205 -8.47 23.25 1.82
C LEU A 205 -9.13 22.01 1.18
N ALA A 206 -8.36 21.22 0.41
CA ALA A 206 -8.85 19.96 -0.13
C ALA A 206 -9.24 18.96 0.98
N ASN A 207 -8.52 18.94 2.11
CA ASN A 207 -8.89 18.12 3.27
C ASN A 207 -10.18 18.60 3.95
N VAL A 208 -10.49 19.91 3.91
CA VAL A 208 -11.80 20.44 4.32
C VAL A 208 -12.90 19.95 3.38
N GLU A 209 -12.65 19.98 2.06
CA GLU A 209 -13.60 19.45 1.06
C GLU A 209 -13.85 17.94 1.29
N LEU A 210 -12.80 17.16 1.63
CA LEU A 210 -12.96 15.75 2.02
C LEU A 210 -13.84 15.59 3.26
N ALA A 211 -13.63 16.42 4.27
CA ALA A 211 -14.41 16.39 5.50
C ALA A 211 -15.90 16.74 5.28
N TYR A 212 -16.19 17.61 4.32
CA TYR A 212 -17.56 17.89 3.88
C TYR A 212 -18.16 16.80 2.96
N GLY A 213 -17.41 15.73 2.63
CA GLY A 213 -17.86 14.68 1.72
C GLY A 213 -17.83 15.08 0.24
N GLN A 214 -17.18 16.18 -0.11
CA GLN A 214 -17.04 16.69 -1.47
C GLN A 214 -15.85 16.03 -2.20
N TYR A 215 -15.81 14.70 -2.16
CA TYR A 215 -14.65 13.90 -2.60
C TYR A 215 -14.21 14.18 -4.04
N GLY A 216 -15.17 14.42 -4.96
CA GLY A 216 -14.85 14.69 -6.36
C GLY A 216 -14.18 16.05 -6.57
N ILE A 217 -14.57 17.07 -5.79
CA ILE A 217 -13.98 18.41 -5.82
C ILE A 217 -12.56 18.34 -5.25
N ALA A 218 -12.42 17.76 -4.05
CA ALA A 218 -11.13 17.56 -3.41
C ALA A 218 -10.14 16.81 -4.33
N ALA A 219 -10.60 15.74 -4.98
CA ALA A 219 -9.76 14.99 -5.89
C ALA A 219 -9.28 15.81 -7.11
N SER A 220 -10.13 16.69 -7.64
CA SER A 220 -9.75 17.57 -8.75
C SER A 220 -8.76 18.65 -8.31
N SER A 221 -8.97 19.25 -7.13
CA SER A 221 -8.06 20.23 -6.53
C SER A 221 -6.67 19.62 -6.28
N LEU A 222 -6.63 18.37 -5.78
CA LEU A 222 -5.39 17.65 -5.47
C LEU A 222 -4.62 17.23 -6.73
N ASP A 223 -5.32 16.85 -7.82
CA ASP A 223 -4.66 16.55 -9.11
C ASP A 223 -3.87 17.77 -9.61
N VAL A 224 -4.45 18.97 -9.55
CA VAL A 224 -3.75 20.21 -9.95
C VAL A 224 -2.48 20.41 -9.12
N ILE A 225 -2.54 20.19 -7.80
CA ILE A 225 -1.37 20.33 -6.94
C ILE A 225 -0.28 19.32 -7.31
N ILE A 226 -0.67 18.08 -7.62
CA ILE A 226 0.27 17.02 -8.02
C ILE A 226 0.90 17.31 -9.38
N ASP A 227 0.14 17.85 -10.32
CA ASP A 227 0.66 18.21 -11.64
C ASP A 227 1.65 19.39 -11.57
N ASP A 228 1.38 20.39 -10.72
CA ASP A 228 2.29 21.53 -10.49
C ASP A 228 3.52 21.10 -9.66
N HIS A 229 3.35 20.26 -8.65
CA HIS A 229 4.37 19.85 -7.68
C HIS A 229 4.40 18.33 -7.48
N PRO A 230 4.94 17.53 -8.44
CA PRO A 230 4.91 16.06 -8.40
C PRO A 230 5.66 15.41 -7.24
N SER A 231 6.48 16.16 -6.51
CA SER A 231 7.19 15.68 -5.32
C SER A 231 6.49 16.03 -3.99
N TYR A 232 5.32 16.67 -4.04
CA TYR A 232 4.58 17.04 -2.83
C TYR A 232 3.71 15.87 -2.32
N LEU A 233 4.31 15.00 -1.52
CA LEU A 233 3.76 13.69 -1.14
C LEU A 233 2.42 13.74 -0.40
N LYS A 234 2.18 14.79 0.42
CA LYS A 234 0.91 14.97 1.13
C LYS A 234 -0.31 15.09 0.21
N ALA A 235 -0.11 15.65 -0.99
CA ALA A 235 -1.20 15.72 -1.97
C ALA A 235 -1.63 14.32 -2.46
N TYR A 236 -0.66 13.40 -2.64
CA TYR A 236 -0.97 12.01 -3.00
C TYR A 236 -1.70 11.27 -1.88
N ASP A 237 -1.32 11.51 -0.61
CA ASP A 237 -1.98 10.87 0.53
C ASP A 237 -3.44 11.32 0.61
N SER A 238 -3.71 12.64 0.55
CA SER A 238 -5.09 13.17 0.55
C SER A 238 -5.89 12.74 -0.69
N LEU A 239 -5.25 12.65 -1.88
CA LEU A 239 -5.93 12.15 -3.09
C LEU A 239 -6.24 10.65 -2.97
N SER A 240 -5.39 9.88 -2.32
CA SER A 240 -5.67 8.47 -2.03
C SER A 240 -6.89 8.31 -1.14
N ASP A 241 -7.03 9.14 -0.09
CA ASP A 241 -8.21 9.17 0.79
C ASP A 241 -9.49 9.55 0.02
N ALA A 242 -9.38 10.52 -0.91
CA ALA A 242 -10.48 10.87 -1.81
C ALA A 242 -10.92 9.69 -2.68
N CYS A 243 -9.95 8.98 -3.29
CA CYS A 243 -10.22 7.82 -4.14
C CYS A 243 -10.87 6.66 -3.35
N VAL A 244 -10.39 6.40 -2.12
CA VAL A 244 -11.00 5.41 -1.21
C VAL A 244 -12.45 5.76 -0.93
N SER A 245 -12.73 7.03 -0.60
CA SER A 245 -14.07 7.52 -0.28
C SER A 245 -15.02 7.46 -1.49
N LEU A 246 -14.50 7.66 -2.70
CA LEU A 246 -15.23 7.50 -3.96
C LEU A 246 -15.42 6.03 -4.36
N GLY A 247 -14.68 5.10 -3.77
CA GLY A 247 -14.63 3.70 -4.18
C GLY A 247 -13.96 3.50 -5.54
N ASP A 248 -13.13 4.45 -5.99
CA ASP A 248 -12.43 4.41 -7.27
C ASP A 248 -11.04 3.77 -7.11
N ASN A 249 -11.05 2.44 -7.05
CA ASN A 249 -9.84 1.64 -6.85
C ASN A 249 -8.84 1.77 -8.02
N ASP A 250 -9.32 1.95 -9.25
CA ASP A 250 -8.45 2.12 -10.43
C ASP A 250 -7.67 3.43 -10.36
N ARG A 251 -8.34 4.51 -9.96
CA ARG A 251 -7.69 5.80 -9.75
C ARG A 251 -6.74 5.75 -8.56
N LEU A 252 -7.15 5.10 -7.46
CA LEU A 252 -6.31 4.89 -6.29
C LEU A 252 -4.98 4.20 -6.64
N GLN A 253 -5.02 3.13 -7.44
CA GLN A 253 -3.80 2.45 -7.90
C GLN A 253 -2.88 3.41 -8.66
N LYS A 254 -3.40 4.16 -9.63
CA LYS A 254 -2.61 5.12 -10.42
C LYS A 254 -1.99 6.22 -9.56
N VAL A 255 -2.73 6.72 -8.57
CA VAL A 255 -2.23 7.71 -7.60
C VAL A 255 -1.09 7.13 -6.78
N LEU A 256 -1.25 5.93 -6.24
CA LEU A 256 -0.23 5.24 -5.44
C LEU A 256 1.00 4.85 -6.27
N GLU A 257 0.84 4.48 -7.54
CA GLU A 257 1.95 4.27 -8.47
C GLU A 257 2.79 5.53 -8.65
N LYS A 258 2.14 6.69 -8.89
CA LYS A 258 2.82 7.99 -8.97
C LYS A 258 3.51 8.35 -7.65
N ALA A 259 2.84 8.16 -6.52
CA ALA A 259 3.39 8.40 -5.18
C ALA A 259 4.60 7.50 -4.89
N ALA A 260 4.53 6.21 -5.27
CA ALA A 260 5.63 5.26 -5.14
C ALA A 260 6.82 5.54 -6.08
N LEU A 261 6.61 6.28 -7.18
CA LEU A 261 7.69 6.80 -8.02
C LEU A 261 8.32 8.05 -7.40
N ALA A 262 7.54 8.91 -6.74
CA ALA A 262 8.03 10.10 -6.06
C ALA A 262 8.83 9.77 -4.79
N SER A 263 8.40 8.76 -4.02
CA SER A 263 9.08 8.24 -2.82
C SER A 263 9.10 6.71 -2.83
N PRO A 264 10.08 6.09 -3.51
CA PRO A 264 10.12 4.64 -3.72
C PRO A 264 10.35 3.82 -2.45
N MET A 265 10.92 4.44 -1.41
CA MET A 265 11.29 3.78 -0.16
C MET A 265 10.21 3.89 0.93
N SER A 266 9.09 4.56 0.66
CA SER A 266 7.96 4.65 1.60
C SER A 266 7.29 3.30 1.76
N ILE A 267 7.46 2.67 2.93
CA ILE A 267 6.95 1.33 3.22
C ILE A 267 5.42 1.32 3.20
N GLY A 268 4.80 2.30 3.83
CA GLY A 268 3.34 2.41 3.89
C GLY A 268 2.70 2.51 2.49
N ARG A 269 3.24 3.37 1.61
CA ARG A 269 2.73 3.52 0.24
C ARG A 269 2.97 2.27 -0.61
N GLN A 270 4.13 1.61 -0.49
CA GLN A 270 4.39 0.35 -1.19
C GLN A 270 3.41 -0.75 -0.75
N LYS A 271 3.11 -0.84 0.56
CA LYS A 271 2.13 -1.80 1.07
C LYS A 271 0.72 -1.50 0.55
N THR A 272 0.27 -0.25 0.66
CA THR A 272 -1.06 0.14 0.16
C THR A 272 -1.18 -0.07 -1.36
N LEU A 273 -0.11 0.22 -2.11
CA LEU A 273 -0.05 -0.07 -3.55
C LEU A 273 -0.17 -1.57 -3.82
N ALA A 274 0.53 -2.41 -3.07
CA ALA A 274 0.45 -3.85 -3.23
C ALA A 274 -0.97 -4.38 -2.97
N ASP A 275 -1.60 -3.90 -1.90
CA ASP A 275 -2.95 -4.29 -1.51
C ASP A 275 -3.98 -3.89 -2.59
N ILE A 276 -3.91 -2.65 -3.11
CA ILE A 276 -4.86 -2.19 -4.14
C ILE A 276 -4.62 -2.85 -5.50
N CYS A 277 -3.37 -3.15 -5.85
CA CYS A 277 -3.05 -3.92 -7.06
C CYS A 277 -3.70 -5.31 -7.01
N LEU A 278 -3.67 -6.00 -5.86
CA LEU A 278 -4.39 -7.27 -5.69
C LEU A 278 -5.91 -7.13 -5.84
N VAL A 279 -6.48 -6.06 -5.28
CA VAL A 279 -7.93 -5.77 -5.41
C VAL A 279 -8.31 -5.53 -6.86
N ASN A 280 -7.44 -4.86 -7.64
CA ASN A 280 -7.66 -4.58 -9.06
C ASN A 280 -7.26 -5.75 -9.97
N GLY A 281 -6.68 -6.83 -9.43
CA GLY A 281 -6.20 -7.99 -10.17
C GLY A 281 -4.90 -7.74 -10.94
N ASP A 282 -4.12 -6.71 -10.59
CA ASP A 282 -2.78 -6.48 -11.11
C ASP A 282 -1.75 -7.19 -10.22
N VAL A 283 -1.71 -8.52 -10.36
CA VAL A 283 -0.90 -9.39 -9.49
C VAL A 283 0.59 -9.13 -9.67
N ALA A 284 1.04 -8.83 -10.90
CA ALA A 284 2.44 -8.57 -11.18
C ALA A 284 2.96 -7.31 -10.46
N SER A 285 2.19 -6.22 -10.48
CA SER A 285 2.52 -4.99 -9.74
C SER A 285 2.44 -5.20 -8.23
N ALA A 286 1.46 -5.98 -7.75
CA ALA A 286 1.34 -6.33 -6.34
C ALA A 286 2.59 -7.06 -5.82
N ILE A 287 3.10 -8.07 -6.54
CA ILE A 287 4.33 -8.80 -6.19
C ILE A 287 5.53 -7.84 -6.09
N LYS A 288 5.69 -6.93 -7.06
CA LYS A 288 6.78 -5.94 -7.06
C LYS A 288 6.69 -5.03 -5.83
N ALA A 289 5.49 -4.56 -5.49
CA ALA A 289 5.27 -3.67 -4.36
C ALA A 289 5.45 -4.40 -3.02
N TYR A 290 4.95 -5.63 -2.85
CA TYR A 290 5.22 -6.44 -1.64
C TYR A 290 6.71 -6.74 -1.46
N LYS A 291 7.45 -7.08 -2.52
CA LYS A 291 8.91 -7.26 -2.44
C LYS A 291 9.60 -5.99 -1.93
N LYS A 292 9.18 -4.80 -2.37
CA LYS A 292 9.69 -3.52 -1.86
C LYS A 292 9.29 -3.29 -0.40
N THR A 293 8.03 -3.58 -0.03
CA THR A 293 7.55 -3.49 1.35
C THR A 293 8.41 -4.33 2.28
N ILE A 294 8.70 -5.58 1.92
CA ILE A 294 9.55 -6.49 2.70
C ILE A 294 11.00 -5.97 2.75
N LYS A 295 11.55 -5.55 1.60
CA LYS A 295 12.92 -5.05 1.52
C LYS A 295 13.15 -3.81 2.38
N TYR A 296 12.30 -2.80 2.24
CA TYR A 296 12.46 -1.53 2.95
C TYR A 296 11.89 -1.57 4.38
N GLY A 297 10.93 -2.48 4.64
CA GLY A 297 10.35 -2.70 5.95
C GLY A 297 11.22 -3.55 6.90
N ALA A 298 12.21 -4.26 6.37
CA ALA A 298 13.07 -5.14 7.15
C ALA A 298 13.66 -4.43 8.39
N ASN A 299 13.55 -5.06 9.54
CA ASN A 299 13.96 -4.53 10.84
C ASN A 299 13.16 -3.31 11.36
N SER A 300 12.09 -2.88 10.71
CA SER A 300 11.20 -1.82 11.20
C SER A 300 9.95 -2.41 11.85
N HIS A 301 9.07 -1.57 12.41
CA HIS A 301 7.75 -2.01 12.89
C HIS A 301 6.81 -2.49 11.78
N TYR A 302 7.14 -2.23 10.51
CA TYR A 302 6.46 -2.79 9.34
C TYR A 302 6.93 -4.21 8.99
N ASP A 303 8.01 -4.70 9.60
CA ASP A 303 8.54 -6.06 9.36
C ASP A 303 7.65 -7.07 10.09
N ASN A 304 6.68 -7.61 9.40
CA ASN A 304 5.72 -8.56 9.96
C ASN A 304 5.45 -9.74 9.03
N VAL A 305 4.90 -10.80 9.60
CA VAL A 305 4.57 -12.06 8.93
C VAL A 305 3.61 -11.84 7.76
N ASP A 306 2.60 -10.96 7.93
CA ASP A 306 1.53 -10.79 6.96
C ASP A 306 2.03 -10.26 5.61
N ASN A 307 3.11 -9.47 5.59
CA ASN A 307 3.72 -9.03 4.34
C ASN A 307 4.26 -10.21 3.51
N HIS A 308 4.82 -11.23 4.19
CA HIS A 308 5.33 -12.45 3.55
C HIS A 308 4.20 -13.37 3.09
N LEU A 309 3.15 -13.52 3.91
CA LEU A 309 1.96 -14.28 3.54
C LEU A 309 1.25 -13.65 2.34
N ASN A 310 1.11 -12.32 2.31
CA ASN A 310 0.49 -11.60 1.20
C ASN A 310 1.31 -11.69 -0.09
N LEU A 311 2.63 -11.63 0.00
CA LEU A 311 3.51 -11.91 -1.15
C LEU A 311 3.29 -13.33 -1.67
N ALA A 312 3.25 -14.33 -0.80
CA ALA A 312 3.01 -15.71 -1.17
C ALA A 312 1.62 -15.90 -1.84
N ARG A 313 0.56 -15.27 -1.29
CA ARG A 313 -0.77 -15.22 -1.90
C ARG A 313 -0.76 -14.59 -3.30
N ALA A 314 -0.03 -13.51 -3.48
CA ALA A 314 0.11 -12.89 -4.80
C ALA A 314 0.81 -13.84 -5.78
N ILE A 315 1.84 -14.55 -5.34
CA ILE A 315 2.57 -15.53 -6.18
C ILE A 315 1.66 -16.70 -6.56
N THR A 316 0.84 -17.24 -5.67
CA THR A 316 -0.10 -18.31 -6.04
C THR A 316 -1.12 -17.87 -7.09
N LYS A 317 -1.55 -16.60 -7.07
CA LYS A 317 -2.49 -16.04 -8.06
C LYS A 317 -1.89 -15.87 -9.44
N ILE A 318 -0.60 -15.52 -9.55
CA ILE A 318 0.03 -15.27 -10.86
C ILE A 318 0.20 -16.57 -11.66
N TYR A 319 0.25 -17.74 -11.01
CA TYR A 319 0.30 -19.03 -11.71
C TYR A 319 -0.92 -19.28 -12.58
N ASP A 320 -2.07 -18.72 -12.23
CA ASP A 320 -3.29 -18.84 -13.05
C ASP A 320 -3.22 -17.96 -14.31
N GLU A 321 -2.34 -16.94 -14.34
CA GLU A 321 -2.21 -15.95 -15.43
C GLU A 321 -0.96 -16.19 -16.28
N ASP A 322 0.21 -16.40 -15.68
CA ASP A 322 1.51 -16.52 -16.35
C ASP A 322 2.49 -17.37 -15.51
N VAL A 323 2.71 -18.62 -15.93
CA VAL A 323 3.59 -19.57 -15.26
C VAL A 323 5.06 -19.13 -15.28
N ASP A 324 5.49 -18.50 -16.38
CA ASP A 324 6.90 -18.08 -16.55
C ASP A 324 7.25 -16.90 -15.63
N ALA A 325 6.32 -15.95 -15.47
CA ALA A 325 6.49 -14.83 -14.54
C ALA A 325 6.49 -15.27 -13.06
N ALA A 326 5.83 -16.38 -12.73
CA ALA A 326 5.80 -16.94 -11.39
C ALA A 326 7.12 -17.58 -10.97
N SER A 327 7.86 -18.19 -11.89
CA SER A 327 9.00 -19.08 -11.59
C SER A 327 10.11 -18.40 -10.79
N GLY A 328 10.46 -17.15 -11.11
CA GLY A 328 11.50 -16.38 -10.40
C GLY A 328 11.12 -15.92 -8.99
N ALA A 329 9.83 -15.74 -8.71
CA ALA A 329 9.34 -15.29 -7.40
C ALA A 329 9.07 -16.45 -6.43
N THR A 330 8.91 -17.65 -6.95
CA THR A 330 8.48 -18.85 -6.21
C THR A 330 9.54 -19.34 -5.23
N LEU A 331 10.80 -19.40 -5.64
CA LEU A 331 11.89 -19.87 -4.78
C LEU A 331 12.08 -18.94 -3.58
N ASP A 332 11.99 -17.62 -3.81
CA ASP A 332 12.06 -16.63 -2.73
C ASP A 332 10.91 -16.84 -1.72
N ALA A 333 9.69 -17.07 -2.22
CA ALA A 333 8.53 -17.29 -1.37
C ALA A 333 8.64 -18.58 -0.55
N ILE A 334 9.04 -19.70 -1.15
CA ILE A 334 9.27 -20.96 -0.45
C ILE A 334 10.31 -20.78 0.65
N HIS A 335 11.43 -20.14 0.35
CA HIS A 335 12.48 -19.89 1.33
C HIS A 335 11.98 -19.03 2.51
N LEU A 336 11.22 -17.98 2.22
CA LEU A 336 10.64 -17.11 3.24
C LEU A 336 9.63 -17.86 4.13
N LEU A 337 8.72 -18.64 3.53
CA LEU A 337 7.72 -19.41 4.27
C LEU A 337 8.32 -20.50 5.14
N ASN A 338 9.40 -21.17 4.68
CA ASN A 338 10.09 -22.20 5.46
C ASN A 338 10.84 -21.64 6.69
N ASN A 339 11.22 -20.37 6.68
CA ASN A 339 12.00 -19.75 7.74
C ASN A 339 11.19 -18.73 8.57
N ILE A 340 9.87 -18.71 8.41
CA ILE A 340 9.01 -17.70 9.04
C ILE A 340 9.07 -17.78 10.57
N ASP A 341 9.03 -19.00 11.12
CA ASP A 341 9.09 -19.27 12.58
C ASP A 341 10.45 -18.92 13.20
N ALA A 342 11.52 -18.93 12.39
CA ALA A 342 12.87 -18.60 12.88
C ALA A 342 13.08 -17.09 12.97
N LYS A 343 12.32 -16.30 12.19
CA LYS A 343 12.48 -14.85 12.12
C LYS A 343 11.44 -14.10 12.93
N TYR A 344 10.22 -14.64 13.07
CA TYR A 344 9.09 -13.95 13.67
C TYR A 344 8.43 -14.79 14.77
N GLU A 345 7.83 -14.09 15.73
CA GLU A 345 6.83 -14.69 16.62
C GLU A 345 5.53 -14.83 15.80
N VAL A 346 5.16 -16.06 15.44
CA VAL A 346 4.00 -16.35 14.62
C VAL A 346 2.86 -16.93 15.45
N SER A 347 1.63 -16.53 15.16
CA SER A 347 0.45 -17.19 15.72
C SER A 347 0.23 -18.55 15.05
N ASP A 348 -0.53 -19.44 15.69
CA ASP A 348 -0.89 -20.74 15.11
C ASP A 348 -1.60 -20.57 13.76
N ALA A 349 -2.50 -19.60 13.63
CA ALA A 349 -3.18 -19.28 12.37
C ALA A 349 -2.18 -18.87 11.26
N GLN A 350 -1.22 -18.00 11.56
CA GLN A 350 -0.20 -17.58 10.59
C GLN A 350 0.71 -18.76 10.18
N LYS A 351 1.04 -19.63 11.13
CA LYS A 351 1.83 -20.84 10.85
C LYS A 351 1.09 -21.80 9.93
N ILE A 352 -0.20 -22.01 10.18
CA ILE A 352 -1.05 -22.85 9.33
C ILE A 352 -1.16 -22.23 7.92
N GLN A 353 -1.42 -20.92 7.83
CA GLN A 353 -1.49 -20.21 6.56
C GLN A 353 -0.18 -20.33 5.77
N ALA A 354 0.98 -20.12 6.42
CA ALA A 354 2.29 -20.27 5.78
C ALA A 354 2.51 -21.67 5.23
N THR A 355 2.14 -22.71 6.00
CA THR A 355 2.28 -24.11 5.59
C THR A 355 1.35 -24.44 4.41
N LEU A 356 0.10 -23.95 4.42
CA LEU A 356 -0.86 -24.13 3.32
C LEU A 356 -0.41 -23.41 2.05
N LEU A 357 0.05 -22.16 2.15
CA LEU A 357 0.59 -21.40 1.02
C LEU A 357 1.83 -22.10 0.42
N ASN A 358 2.71 -22.63 1.25
CA ASN A 358 3.87 -23.39 0.80
C ASN A 358 3.44 -24.70 0.08
N SER A 359 2.41 -25.39 0.60
CA SER A 359 1.81 -26.53 -0.08
C SER A 359 1.24 -26.15 -1.45
N GLN A 360 0.49 -25.04 -1.54
CA GLN A 360 -0.07 -24.53 -2.80
C GLN A 360 1.04 -24.25 -3.83
N ILE A 361 2.08 -23.50 -3.44
CA ILE A 361 3.19 -23.15 -4.33
C ILE A 361 3.90 -24.39 -4.84
N ASN A 362 4.14 -25.40 -3.97
CA ASN A 362 4.75 -26.65 -4.39
C ASN A 362 3.85 -27.48 -5.31
N ALA A 363 2.52 -27.47 -5.09
CA ALA A 363 1.58 -28.12 -6.01
C ALA A 363 1.64 -27.50 -7.41
N LEU A 364 1.63 -26.16 -7.49
CA LEU A 364 1.71 -25.40 -8.73
C LEU A 364 3.05 -25.62 -9.47
N ASN A 365 4.15 -25.79 -8.74
CA ASN A 365 5.46 -26.16 -9.29
C ASN A 365 5.60 -27.64 -9.69
N GLY A 366 4.57 -28.46 -9.52
CA GLY A 366 4.63 -29.88 -9.81
C GLY A 366 5.31 -30.75 -8.74
N ASN A 367 5.72 -30.20 -7.61
CA ASN A 367 6.36 -30.89 -6.48
C ASN A 367 5.31 -31.62 -5.61
N LYS A 368 4.55 -32.55 -6.20
CA LYS A 368 3.37 -33.18 -5.58
C LYS A 368 3.65 -33.82 -4.21
N LYS A 369 4.80 -34.46 -4.02
CA LYS A 369 5.15 -35.10 -2.74
C LYS A 369 5.31 -34.07 -1.63
N VAL A 370 6.13 -33.05 -1.87
CA VAL A 370 6.36 -31.97 -0.89
C VAL A 370 5.05 -31.25 -0.55
N SER A 371 4.25 -30.96 -1.57
CA SER A 371 2.92 -30.36 -1.39
C SER A 371 2.02 -31.20 -0.49
N SER A 372 1.94 -32.53 -0.73
CA SER A 372 1.13 -33.44 0.08
C SER A 372 1.61 -33.52 1.53
N ASP A 373 2.93 -33.58 1.76
CA ASP A 373 3.51 -33.64 3.10
C ASP A 373 3.20 -32.36 3.89
N LEU A 374 3.37 -31.18 3.27
CA LEU A 374 3.03 -29.88 3.86
C LEU A 374 1.52 -29.76 4.13
N PHE A 375 0.69 -30.23 3.21
CA PHE A 375 -0.76 -30.22 3.38
C PHE A 375 -1.18 -31.05 4.60
N ASN A 376 -0.66 -32.27 4.75
CA ASN A 376 -0.93 -33.14 5.89
C ASN A 376 -0.43 -32.51 7.22
N GLN A 377 0.72 -31.83 7.18
CA GLN A 377 1.21 -31.07 8.34
C GLN A 377 0.24 -29.94 8.73
N ALA A 378 -0.25 -29.18 7.75
CA ALA A 378 -1.20 -28.10 7.99
C ALA A 378 -2.52 -28.65 8.57
N GLN A 379 -3.06 -29.76 8.03
CA GLN A 379 -4.26 -30.40 8.58
C GLN A 379 -4.10 -30.83 10.03
N LYS A 380 -2.92 -31.36 10.40
CA LYS A 380 -2.62 -31.70 11.80
C LYS A 380 -2.61 -30.45 12.70
N LEU A 381 -2.02 -29.34 12.25
CA LEU A 381 -2.05 -28.10 13.00
C LEU A 381 -3.49 -27.54 13.11
N MET A 382 -4.27 -27.59 12.04
CA MET A 382 -5.68 -27.16 12.07
C MET A 382 -6.52 -27.98 13.05
N SER A 383 -6.26 -29.29 13.17
CA SER A 383 -6.99 -30.15 14.12
C SER A 383 -6.66 -29.86 15.60
N GLN A 384 -5.58 -29.13 15.87
CA GLN A 384 -5.13 -28.72 17.20
C GLN A 384 -5.56 -27.28 17.53
N ALA A 385 -6.02 -26.50 16.53
CA ALA A 385 -6.46 -25.13 16.74
C ALA A 385 -7.79 -25.10 17.52
N GLU A 386 -7.87 -24.20 18.51
CA GLU A 386 -9.06 -24.06 19.37
C GLU A 386 -10.21 -23.34 18.67
N GLU A 387 -9.90 -22.42 17.74
CA GLU A 387 -10.88 -21.59 17.03
C GLU A 387 -10.75 -21.73 15.52
N ARG A 388 -11.88 -21.59 14.84
CA ARG A 388 -11.93 -21.51 13.37
C ARG A 388 -11.54 -20.12 12.89
N ASP A 389 -10.65 -20.06 11.91
CA ASP A 389 -10.23 -18.81 11.26
C ASP A 389 -10.56 -18.88 9.77
N VAL A 390 -11.35 -17.91 9.29
CA VAL A 390 -11.81 -17.89 7.89
C VAL A 390 -10.65 -17.77 6.89
N GLU A 391 -9.56 -17.11 7.25
CA GLU A 391 -8.39 -16.97 6.36
C GLU A 391 -7.64 -18.28 6.23
N VAL A 392 -7.50 -19.01 7.35
CA VAL A 392 -6.94 -20.37 7.35
C VAL A 392 -7.79 -21.29 6.47
N GLU A 393 -9.11 -21.24 6.62
CA GLU A 393 -10.03 -22.09 5.83
C GLU A 393 -10.02 -21.75 4.34
N VAL A 394 -9.91 -20.46 3.98
CA VAL A 394 -9.72 -20.02 2.59
C VAL A 394 -8.43 -20.59 2.01
N GLU A 395 -7.32 -20.53 2.75
CA GLU A 395 -6.06 -21.12 2.29
C GLU A 395 -6.12 -22.66 2.23
N HIS A 396 -6.85 -23.30 3.13
CA HIS A 396 -7.08 -24.74 3.08
C HIS A 396 -7.81 -25.15 1.79
N VAL A 397 -8.90 -24.45 1.45
CA VAL A 397 -9.63 -24.68 0.19
C VAL A 397 -8.72 -24.47 -1.03
N ASN A 398 -7.93 -23.38 -1.04
CA ASN A 398 -7.00 -23.12 -2.14
C ASN A 398 -5.94 -24.21 -2.28
N ALA A 399 -5.41 -24.75 -1.17
CA ALA A 399 -4.46 -25.84 -1.17
C ALA A 399 -5.09 -27.16 -1.69
N LEU A 400 -6.33 -27.46 -1.32
CA LEU A 400 -7.08 -28.58 -1.87
C LEU A 400 -7.24 -28.49 -3.40
N ILE A 401 -7.60 -27.31 -3.90
CA ILE A 401 -7.77 -27.07 -5.34
C ILE A 401 -6.44 -27.20 -6.09
N ALA A 402 -5.36 -26.59 -5.56
CA ALA A 402 -4.03 -26.70 -6.13
C ALA A 402 -3.53 -28.17 -6.16
N GLY A 403 -3.91 -28.96 -5.15
CA GLY A 403 -3.65 -30.40 -5.07
C GLY A 403 -4.56 -31.27 -5.94
N GLY A 404 -5.55 -30.69 -6.65
CA GLY A 404 -6.50 -31.40 -7.50
C GLY A 404 -7.67 -32.07 -6.76
N LYS A 405 -7.85 -31.78 -5.46
CA LYS A 405 -8.89 -32.35 -4.59
C LYS A 405 -10.17 -31.50 -4.59
N ASN A 406 -10.74 -31.29 -5.78
CA ASN A 406 -11.87 -30.39 -5.97
C ASN A 406 -13.16 -30.81 -5.22
N SER A 407 -13.39 -32.08 -5.02
CA SER A 407 -14.56 -32.56 -4.25
C SER A 407 -14.45 -32.21 -2.78
N GLU A 408 -13.27 -32.49 -2.17
CA GLU A 408 -12.99 -32.12 -0.77
C GLU A 408 -13.06 -30.58 -0.56
N ALA A 409 -12.54 -29.83 -1.52
CA ALA A 409 -12.60 -28.34 -1.49
C ALA A 409 -14.06 -27.84 -1.46
N LYS A 410 -14.95 -28.48 -2.25
CA LYS A 410 -16.37 -28.12 -2.27
C LYS A 410 -17.05 -28.40 -0.95
N ASP A 411 -16.78 -29.56 -0.35
CA ASP A 411 -17.37 -29.95 0.93
C ASP A 411 -16.96 -28.93 2.03
N VAL A 412 -15.68 -28.51 2.06
CA VAL A 412 -15.20 -27.50 2.99
C VAL A 412 -15.89 -26.15 2.75
N ILE A 413 -16.06 -25.73 1.48
CA ILE A 413 -16.76 -24.49 1.14
C ILE A 413 -18.22 -24.52 1.65
N ASP A 414 -18.92 -25.64 1.44
CA ASP A 414 -20.31 -25.82 1.88
C ASP A 414 -20.41 -25.71 3.42
N GLU A 415 -19.47 -26.28 4.17
CA GLU A 415 -19.36 -26.12 5.62
C GLU A 415 -19.08 -24.68 6.03
N MET A 416 -18.15 -23.99 5.36
CA MET A 416 -17.86 -22.57 5.62
C MET A 416 -19.09 -21.69 5.44
N LEU A 417 -19.87 -21.92 4.37
CA LEU A 417 -21.09 -21.15 4.10
C LEU A 417 -22.16 -21.34 5.18
N ILE A 418 -22.27 -22.54 5.74
CA ILE A 418 -23.18 -22.81 6.86
C ILE A 418 -22.70 -22.12 8.13
N TYR A 419 -21.41 -22.25 8.46
CA TYR A 419 -20.84 -21.70 9.69
C TYR A 419 -20.84 -20.16 9.69
N TYR A 420 -20.39 -19.54 8.60
CA TYR A 420 -20.23 -18.08 8.49
C TYR A 420 -21.47 -17.36 7.94
N LYS A 421 -22.62 -17.99 7.81
CA LYS A 421 -23.85 -17.44 7.20
C LYS A 421 -24.26 -16.05 7.68
N ASN A 422 -23.97 -15.72 8.94
CA ASN A 422 -24.33 -14.45 9.58
C ASN A 422 -23.13 -13.48 9.66
N ASN A 423 -21.94 -13.86 9.19
CA ASN A 423 -20.74 -13.04 9.23
C ASN A 423 -20.41 -12.50 7.84
N GLN A 424 -20.87 -11.26 7.54
CA GLN A 424 -20.68 -10.65 6.23
C GLN A 424 -19.20 -10.46 5.86
N SER A 425 -18.32 -10.15 6.83
CA SER A 425 -16.88 -10.02 6.58
C SER A 425 -16.24 -11.34 6.17
N ALA A 426 -16.63 -12.45 6.80
CA ALA A 426 -16.20 -13.79 6.42
C ALA A 426 -16.73 -14.18 5.04
N LEU A 427 -18.03 -13.90 4.77
CA LEU A 427 -18.64 -14.18 3.46
C LEU A 427 -17.95 -13.40 2.32
N GLU A 428 -17.51 -12.15 2.55
CA GLU A 428 -16.71 -11.40 1.57
C GLU A 428 -15.39 -12.10 1.20
N LYS A 429 -14.76 -12.78 2.17
CA LYS A 429 -13.53 -13.57 1.94
C LYS A 429 -13.84 -14.86 1.19
N ILE A 430 -14.97 -15.51 1.49
CA ILE A 430 -15.43 -16.73 0.84
C ILE A 430 -15.86 -16.48 -0.61
N ASP A 431 -16.38 -15.29 -0.94
CA ASP A 431 -16.84 -14.93 -2.29
C ASP A 431 -15.78 -15.21 -3.38
N PHE A 432 -14.49 -15.09 -3.05
CA PHE A 432 -13.40 -15.37 -4.00
C PHE A 432 -13.24 -16.87 -4.32
N LEU A 433 -13.79 -17.73 -3.51
CA LEU A 433 -13.80 -19.19 -3.71
C LEU A 433 -14.99 -19.67 -4.54
N LEU A 434 -16.02 -18.83 -4.69
CA LEU A 434 -17.31 -19.19 -5.27
C LEU A 434 -17.42 -18.80 -6.75
N GLU A 435 -18.27 -19.52 -7.47
CA GLU A 435 -18.69 -19.13 -8.81
C GLU A 435 -19.55 -17.86 -8.78
N GLU A 436 -20.39 -17.70 -7.76
CA GLU A 436 -21.22 -16.52 -7.55
C GLU A 436 -21.11 -16.04 -6.11
N PRO A 437 -20.91 -14.71 -5.87
CA PRO A 437 -20.76 -14.20 -4.52
C PRO A 437 -22.05 -14.34 -3.71
N VAL A 438 -21.89 -14.63 -2.44
CA VAL A 438 -23.00 -14.79 -1.47
C VAL A 438 -23.11 -13.59 -0.53
N SER A 439 -22.02 -12.83 -0.31
CA SER A 439 -22.05 -11.62 0.52
C SER A 439 -22.90 -10.52 -0.09
N ILE A 440 -23.48 -9.67 0.75
CA ILE A 440 -24.28 -8.51 0.30
C ILE A 440 -23.43 -7.57 -0.57
N LYS A 441 -22.20 -7.31 -0.15
CA LYS A 441 -21.28 -6.42 -0.85
C LYS A 441 -20.83 -7.02 -2.20
N GLY A 442 -20.47 -8.31 -2.22
CA GLY A 442 -20.09 -9.02 -3.43
C GLY A 442 -21.22 -9.01 -4.48
N LYS A 443 -22.44 -9.34 -4.08
CA LYS A 443 -23.62 -9.28 -4.94
C LYS A 443 -23.87 -7.88 -5.52
N LYS A 444 -23.76 -6.84 -4.69
CA LYS A 444 -23.94 -5.45 -5.12
C LYS A 444 -22.87 -5.03 -6.14
N ILE A 445 -21.60 -5.34 -5.87
CA ILE A 445 -20.48 -5.00 -6.76
C ILE A 445 -20.65 -5.68 -8.12
N ILE A 446 -20.86 -7.00 -8.13
CA ILE A 446 -21.03 -7.76 -9.36
C ILE A 446 -22.25 -7.28 -10.13
N GLY A 447 -23.38 -7.06 -9.44
CA GLY A 447 -24.59 -6.55 -10.07
C GLY A 447 -24.36 -5.22 -10.79
N THR A 448 -23.62 -4.29 -10.15
CA THR A 448 -23.30 -2.98 -10.73
C THR A 448 -22.37 -3.10 -11.93
N ILE A 449 -21.28 -3.88 -11.82
CA ILE A 449 -20.30 -4.04 -12.90
C ILE A 449 -20.93 -4.76 -14.09
N ASN A 450 -21.67 -5.83 -13.82
CA ASN A 450 -22.34 -6.62 -14.85
C ASN A 450 -23.39 -5.77 -15.62
N LYS A 451 -24.18 -4.97 -14.89
CA LYS A 451 -25.15 -4.04 -15.49
C LYS A 451 -24.45 -3.05 -16.42
N LYS A 452 -23.41 -2.35 -15.94
CA LYS A 452 -22.67 -1.39 -16.76
C LYS A 452 -22.02 -2.03 -17.99
N GLY A 453 -21.37 -3.19 -17.83
CA GLY A 453 -20.78 -3.93 -18.95
C GLY A 453 -21.82 -4.34 -20.00
N ILE A 454 -23.02 -4.78 -19.57
CA ILE A 454 -24.13 -5.12 -20.46
C ILE A 454 -24.70 -3.87 -21.14
N ASP A 455 -24.83 -2.74 -20.44
CA ASP A 455 -25.34 -1.49 -21.02
C ASP A 455 -24.40 -1.00 -22.12
N TYR A 456 -23.08 -1.00 -21.91
CA TYR A 456 -22.10 -0.70 -22.97
C TYR A 456 -22.16 -1.71 -24.12
N TYR A 457 -22.33 -2.99 -23.84
CA TYR A 457 -22.50 -4.01 -24.89
C TYR A 457 -23.73 -3.72 -25.77
N LYS A 458 -24.88 -3.38 -25.16
CA LYS A 458 -26.12 -3.04 -25.87
C LYS A 458 -26.01 -1.77 -26.68
N SER A 459 -25.24 -0.78 -26.23
CA SER A 459 -24.96 0.45 -26.99
C SER A 459 -23.88 0.26 -28.06
N LYS A 460 -23.36 -0.96 -28.26
CA LYS A 460 -22.27 -1.32 -29.17
C LYS A 460 -20.92 -0.67 -28.85
N ASP A 461 -20.75 -0.11 -27.66
CA ASP A 461 -19.45 0.34 -27.16
C ASP A 461 -18.71 -0.89 -26.60
N PHE A 462 -18.21 -1.73 -27.52
CA PHE A 462 -17.59 -3.01 -27.13
C PHE A 462 -16.28 -2.79 -26.38
N GLU A 463 -15.53 -1.74 -26.69
CA GLU A 463 -14.27 -1.44 -26.02
C GLU A 463 -14.48 -1.21 -24.50
N LYS A 464 -15.43 -0.34 -24.12
CA LYS A 464 -15.79 -0.14 -22.72
C LYS A 464 -16.40 -1.39 -22.09
N SER A 465 -17.25 -2.12 -22.81
CA SER A 465 -17.80 -3.38 -22.32
C SER A 465 -16.71 -4.39 -21.98
N ILE A 466 -15.71 -4.55 -22.86
CA ILE A 466 -14.54 -5.41 -22.66
C ILE A 466 -13.75 -4.95 -21.44
N GLU A 467 -13.50 -3.66 -21.29
CA GLU A 467 -12.79 -3.10 -20.13
C GLU A 467 -13.51 -3.43 -18.80
N TYR A 468 -14.84 -3.20 -18.75
CA TYR A 468 -15.64 -3.50 -17.55
C TYR A 468 -15.64 -4.98 -17.19
N PHE A 469 -15.86 -5.87 -18.16
CA PHE A 469 -15.86 -7.31 -17.89
C PHE A 469 -14.46 -7.83 -17.60
N HIS A 470 -13.42 -7.25 -18.20
CA HIS A 470 -12.03 -7.61 -17.87
C HIS A 470 -11.69 -7.30 -16.41
N LYS A 471 -12.06 -6.11 -15.93
CA LYS A 471 -11.89 -5.72 -14.51
C LYS A 471 -12.70 -6.64 -13.59
N ALA A 472 -13.94 -6.94 -13.96
CA ALA A 472 -14.81 -7.79 -13.17
C ALA A 472 -14.27 -9.22 -13.01
N GLN A 473 -13.80 -9.84 -14.08
CA GLN A 473 -13.26 -11.20 -14.02
C GLN A 473 -11.93 -11.30 -13.27
N LYS A 474 -11.11 -10.23 -13.25
CA LYS A 474 -9.91 -10.17 -12.42
C LYS A 474 -10.27 -10.17 -10.93
N LYS A 475 -11.31 -9.43 -10.56
CA LYS A 475 -11.79 -9.35 -9.18
C LYS A 475 -12.49 -10.64 -8.71
N TYR A 476 -13.22 -11.30 -9.61
CA TYR A 476 -13.94 -12.56 -9.33
C TYR A 476 -13.54 -13.63 -10.34
N PRO A 477 -12.33 -14.19 -10.18
CA PRO A 477 -11.72 -15.07 -11.20
C PRO A 477 -12.48 -16.38 -11.42
N ARG A 478 -13.32 -16.80 -10.49
CA ARG A 478 -14.14 -18.03 -10.59
C ARG A 478 -15.55 -17.80 -11.14
N TYR A 479 -15.98 -16.53 -11.31
CA TYR A 479 -17.31 -16.23 -11.80
C TYR A 479 -17.41 -16.44 -13.33
N ILE A 480 -17.89 -17.62 -13.73
CA ILE A 480 -17.98 -18.02 -15.14
C ILE A 480 -18.90 -17.11 -15.95
N GLY A 481 -19.98 -16.60 -15.36
CA GLY A 481 -20.91 -15.68 -16.03
C GLY A 481 -20.22 -14.40 -16.55
N LEU A 482 -19.29 -13.82 -15.78
CA LEU A 482 -18.50 -12.66 -16.20
C LEU A 482 -17.54 -13.01 -17.33
N LYS A 483 -16.88 -14.18 -17.26
CA LYS A 483 -15.98 -14.66 -18.33
C LYS A 483 -16.73 -14.87 -19.64
N LEU A 484 -17.94 -15.41 -19.59
CA LEU A 484 -18.79 -15.58 -20.77
C LEU A 484 -19.23 -14.21 -21.35
N ASN A 485 -19.56 -13.22 -20.50
CA ASN A 485 -19.87 -11.87 -20.95
C ASN A 485 -18.66 -11.19 -21.60
N PHE A 486 -17.48 -11.35 -20.99
CA PHE A 486 -16.22 -10.81 -21.54
C PHE A 486 -15.91 -11.40 -22.91
N VAL A 487 -15.97 -12.72 -23.06
CA VAL A 487 -15.76 -13.39 -24.33
C VAL A 487 -16.80 -12.94 -25.37
N GLN A 488 -18.06 -12.79 -24.98
CA GLN A 488 -19.11 -12.32 -25.89
C GLN A 488 -18.82 -10.91 -26.41
N ALA A 489 -18.32 -9.99 -25.54
CA ALA A 489 -17.94 -8.63 -25.95
C ALA A 489 -16.74 -8.65 -26.92
N LEU A 490 -15.71 -9.47 -26.62
CA LEU A 490 -14.55 -9.66 -27.50
C LEU A 490 -14.96 -10.19 -28.89
N ILE A 491 -15.80 -11.23 -28.94
CA ILE A 491 -16.30 -11.80 -30.21
C ILE A 491 -17.08 -10.77 -31.02
N SER A 492 -17.88 -9.93 -30.34
CA SER A 492 -18.66 -8.90 -31.02
C SER A 492 -17.77 -7.80 -31.60
N SER A 493 -16.74 -7.35 -30.87
CA SER A 493 -15.75 -6.41 -31.39
C SER A 493 -14.96 -7.01 -32.58
N ILE A 494 -14.52 -8.28 -32.50
CA ILE A 494 -13.84 -8.95 -33.62
C ILE A 494 -14.73 -9.00 -34.88
N LYS A 495 -16.06 -9.15 -34.72
CA LYS A 495 -17.00 -9.18 -35.85
C LYS A 495 -17.23 -7.80 -36.45
N ASP A 496 -17.33 -6.77 -35.63
CA ASP A 496 -17.65 -5.41 -36.08
C ASP A 496 -16.40 -4.65 -36.54
N ASP A 497 -15.28 -4.76 -35.79
CA ASP A 497 -14.05 -3.98 -36.02
C ASP A 497 -12.98 -4.74 -36.82
N GLY A 498 -13.17 -6.06 -37.05
CA GLY A 498 -12.25 -6.90 -37.82
C GLY A 498 -11.14 -7.54 -36.97
N TYR A 499 -10.00 -7.82 -37.64
CA TYR A 499 -8.88 -8.55 -37.01
C TYR A 499 -8.19 -7.77 -35.90
N ASN A 500 -8.22 -8.35 -34.69
CA ASN A 500 -7.46 -7.87 -33.54
C ASN A 500 -6.78 -9.07 -32.87
N LYS A 501 -5.46 -9.15 -33.01
CA LYS A 501 -4.66 -10.26 -32.48
C LYS A 501 -4.80 -10.42 -30.98
N ASP A 502 -4.75 -9.32 -30.23
CA ASP A 502 -4.85 -9.32 -28.76
C ASP A 502 -6.23 -9.84 -28.30
N TYR A 503 -7.30 -9.42 -28.95
CA TYR A 503 -8.65 -9.89 -28.63
C TYR A 503 -8.86 -11.38 -28.95
N ILE A 504 -8.27 -11.86 -30.03
CA ILE A 504 -8.29 -13.28 -30.39
C ILE A 504 -7.53 -14.11 -29.33
N GLU A 505 -6.35 -13.68 -28.91
CA GLU A 505 -5.56 -14.36 -27.89
C GLU A 505 -6.24 -14.34 -26.52
N LYS A 506 -6.80 -13.19 -26.10
CA LYS A 506 -7.59 -13.06 -24.88
C LYS A 506 -8.82 -13.97 -24.87
N THR A 507 -9.50 -14.08 -26.01
CA THR A 507 -10.66 -14.98 -26.12
C THR A 507 -10.25 -16.44 -25.96
N ARG A 508 -9.16 -16.87 -26.64
CA ARG A 508 -8.63 -18.24 -26.54
C ARG A 508 -8.19 -18.57 -25.11
N SER A 509 -7.47 -17.69 -24.45
CA SER A 509 -7.02 -17.90 -23.07
C SER A 509 -8.21 -17.96 -22.09
N THR A 510 -9.21 -17.10 -22.26
CA THR A 510 -10.40 -17.11 -21.40
C THR A 510 -11.21 -18.38 -21.60
N PHE A 511 -11.36 -18.90 -22.81
CA PHE A 511 -12.03 -20.20 -23.04
C PHE A 511 -11.29 -21.35 -22.36
N LYS A 512 -9.95 -21.40 -22.43
CA LYS A 512 -9.17 -22.41 -21.69
C LYS A 512 -9.43 -22.39 -20.19
N VAL A 513 -9.64 -21.21 -19.62
CA VAL A 513 -9.99 -21.07 -18.20
C VAL A 513 -11.42 -21.56 -17.95
N ILE A 514 -12.39 -21.19 -18.80
CA ILE A 514 -13.80 -21.63 -18.68
C ILE A 514 -13.88 -23.15 -18.74
N GLU A 515 -13.17 -23.81 -19.65
CA GLU A 515 -13.13 -25.26 -19.83
C GLU A 515 -12.70 -26.04 -18.58
N ARG A 516 -11.89 -25.44 -17.71
CA ARG A 516 -11.49 -26.08 -16.43
C ARG A 516 -12.64 -26.20 -15.44
N TYR A 517 -13.66 -25.33 -15.54
CA TYR A 517 -14.76 -25.23 -14.57
C TYR A 517 -16.11 -25.66 -15.13
N VAL A 518 -16.30 -25.62 -16.45
CA VAL A 518 -17.59 -25.87 -17.11
C VAL A 518 -17.61 -27.26 -17.78
N SER A 519 -18.22 -28.23 -17.10
CA SER A 519 -18.48 -29.57 -17.65
C SER A 519 -19.81 -29.61 -18.42
N PRO A 520 -20.06 -30.65 -19.25
CA PRO A 520 -21.34 -30.82 -19.97
C PRO A 520 -22.59 -30.83 -19.07
N LYS A 521 -22.43 -31.09 -17.76
CA LYS A 521 -23.52 -31.07 -16.78
C LYS A 521 -23.80 -29.69 -16.19
N ASN A 522 -22.94 -28.70 -16.46
CA ASN A 522 -23.07 -27.33 -15.94
C ASN A 522 -24.15 -26.56 -16.74
N ASP A 523 -24.99 -25.80 -16.07
CA ASP A 523 -26.04 -24.96 -16.66
C ASP A 523 -25.51 -23.90 -17.66
N LYS A 524 -24.26 -23.48 -17.51
CA LYS A 524 -23.59 -22.52 -18.39
C LYS A 524 -22.94 -23.16 -19.63
N TYR A 525 -22.88 -24.49 -19.69
CA TYR A 525 -22.25 -25.22 -20.81
C TYR A 525 -22.86 -24.95 -22.19
N PRO A 526 -24.19 -24.85 -22.37
CA PRO A 526 -24.79 -24.54 -23.65
C PRO A 526 -24.33 -23.15 -24.18
N ARG A 527 -24.31 -22.16 -23.30
CA ARG A 527 -23.83 -20.80 -23.65
C ARG A 527 -22.34 -20.79 -24.01
N TYR A 528 -21.50 -21.48 -23.23
CA TYR A 528 -20.09 -21.68 -23.55
C TYR A 528 -19.91 -22.26 -24.95
N LYS A 529 -20.59 -23.36 -25.28
CA LYS A 529 -20.52 -24.05 -26.58
C LYS A 529 -20.93 -23.11 -27.72
N GLN A 530 -22.01 -22.37 -27.54
CA GLN A 530 -22.48 -21.39 -28.52
C GLN A 530 -21.42 -20.29 -28.78
N LEU A 531 -20.87 -19.68 -27.74
CA LEU A 531 -19.87 -18.63 -27.86
C LEU A 531 -18.56 -19.15 -28.45
N ASN A 532 -18.14 -20.37 -28.12
CA ASN A 532 -16.95 -20.98 -28.71
C ASN A 532 -17.11 -21.20 -30.23
N SER A 533 -18.28 -21.69 -30.67
CA SER A 533 -18.58 -21.80 -32.09
C SER A 533 -18.57 -20.43 -32.80
N MET A 534 -19.21 -19.42 -32.19
CA MET A 534 -19.22 -18.04 -32.74
C MET A 534 -17.82 -17.45 -32.83
N PHE A 535 -16.95 -17.73 -31.87
CA PHE A 535 -15.56 -17.29 -31.86
C PHE A 535 -14.77 -17.89 -33.02
N HIS A 536 -14.85 -19.21 -33.24
CA HIS A 536 -14.12 -19.85 -34.33
C HIS A 536 -14.51 -19.26 -35.70
N GLN A 537 -15.80 -18.99 -35.92
CA GLN A 537 -16.29 -18.37 -37.15
C GLN A 537 -15.76 -16.92 -37.29
N ALA A 538 -15.87 -16.12 -36.22
CA ALA A 538 -15.42 -14.71 -36.24
C ALA A 538 -13.91 -14.59 -36.44
N ALA A 539 -13.12 -15.39 -35.72
CA ALA A 539 -11.66 -15.38 -35.84
C ALA A 539 -11.19 -15.81 -37.23
N GLN A 540 -11.77 -16.88 -37.80
CA GLN A 540 -11.44 -17.37 -39.15
C GLN A 540 -11.75 -16.32 -40.20
N GLN A 541 -12.91 -15.65 -40.11
CA GLN A 541 -13.31 -14.59 -41.03
C GLN A 541 -12.37 -13.38 -40.93
N ALA A 542 -12.06 -12.91 -39.73
CA ALA A 542 -11.19 -11.78 -39.50
C ALA A 542 -9.74 -12.06 -39.98
N GLU A 543 -9.18 -13.26 -39.67
CA GLU A 543 -7.86 -13.68 -40.15
C GLU A 543 -7.81 -13.76 -41.69
N TYR A 544 -8.87 -14.23 -42.34
CA TYR A 544 -8.94 -14.27 -43.80
C TYR A 544 -8.97 -12.85 -44.43
N GLN A 545 -9.78 -11.95 -43.89
CA GLN A 545 -9.85 -10.55 -44.33
C GLN A 545 -8.52 -9.85 -44.21
N GLU A 546 -7.82 -10.03 -43.08
CA GLU A 546 -6.50 -9.43 -42.84
C GLU A 546 -5.43 -9.96 -43.79
N ARG A 547 -5.39 -11.26 -44.04
CA ARG A 547 -4.50 -11.84 -45.07
C ARG A 547 -4.76 -11.30 -46.45
N THR A 548 -6.02 -11.09 -46.81
CA THR A 548 -6.40 -10.53 -48.11
C THR A 548 -5.99 -9.06 -48.23
N ARG A 549 -6.10 -8.28 -47.13
CA ARG A 549 -5.64 -6.90 -47.05
C ARG A 549 -4.12 -6.80 -47.26
N ILE A 550 -3.35 -7.59 -46.48
CA ILE A 550 -1.88 -7.62 -46.57
C ILE A 550 -1.40 -8.02 -47.98
N ASN A 551 -2.07 -9.00 -48.60
CA ASN A 551 -1.70 -9.44 -49.95
C ASN A 551 -2.00 -8.38 -51.00
N LYS A 552 -3.05 -7.57 -50.85
CA LYS A 552 -3.35 -6.43 -51.75
C LYS A 552 -2.35 -5.30 -51.57
N GLU A 553 -1.95 -4.99 -50.34
CA GLU A 553 -0.92 -3.98 -50.05
C GLU A 553 0.45 -4.36 -50.66
N LYS A 554 0.85 -5.64 -50.59
CA LYS A 554 2.09 -6.15 -51.23
C LYS A 554 2.07 -6.21 -52.75
N GLN A 555 0.93 -6.09 -53.39
CA GLN A 555 0.78 -6.02 -54.86
C GLN A 555 0.79 -4.58 -55.39
N HIS A 556 0.68 -3.59 -54.51
CA HIS A 556 0.71 -2.17 -54.84
C HIS A 556 2.04 -1.47 -54.52
N ASP A 557 2.93 -2.14 -53.79
CA ASP A 557 4.37 -1.79 -53.63
C ASP A 557 5.21 -2.58 -54.66
#